data_e2d544147819b58f3ff1159e979c2596
#
_entry.id   e2d544147819b58f3ff1159e979c2596
#
_cell.length_a   1.000
_cell.length_b   1.000
_cell.length_c   1.000
_cell.angle_alpha   90.00
_cell.angle_beta   90.00
_cell.angle_gamma   90.00
#
_symmetry.space_group_name_H-M   'P 1'
#
loop_
_entity.id
_entity.type
_entity.pdbx_description
1 polymer ?
#
loop_
_entity_poly.entity_id
_entity_poly.type
_entity_poly.pdbx_seq_one_letter_code
_entity_poly.pdbx_strand_id
1 'polypeptide(L)'
;MADSKVSELTTATSVGGSDLLYVVQSNTSKKVTAATLFANAANVTLKGTVNLDTSVQILASPGIIDVSKLVTHLACDATGGTISIPAGTTNQVKVLAMISNSGGTMTIRSNVANSANVVFNNVGDTATMLYTNNRWFVIGGTASLT
;
A
#
# COMPACT_ATOMS: atom_id res chain seq x y z
N MET A 1 -11.43 38.83 -21.48
CA MET A 1 -11.45 37.35 -21.47
C MET A 1 -12.92 36.94 -21.47
N ALA A 2 -13.33 36.09 -22.41
CA ALA A 2 -14.68 35.53 -22.38
C ALA A 2 -14.84 34.66 -21.12
N ASP A 3 -15.89 34.88 -20.38
CA ASP A 3 -16.22 34.17 -19.16
C ASP A 3 -16.86 32.83 -19.56
N SER A 4 -16.05 31.78 -19.73
CA SER A 4 -16.54 30.46 -20.11
C SER A 4 -17.28 29.83 -18.92
N LYS A 5 -18.52 29.39 -19.15
CA LYS A 5 -19.27 28.63 -18.16
C LYS A 5 -18.58 27.30 -17.89
N VAL A 6 -18.66 26.79 -16.67
CA VAL A 6 -18.07 25.48 -16.31
C VAL A 6 -18.56 24.36 -17.23
N SER A 7 -19.81 24.42 -17.69
CA SER A 7 -20.40 23.47 -18.64
C SER A 7 -19.79 23.50 -20.06
N GLU A 8 -19.03 24.55 -20.39
CA GLU A 8 -18.37 24.73 -21.70
C GLU A 8 -16.90 24.30 -21.67
N LEU A 9 -16.38 23.87 -20.50
CA LEU A 9 -15.03 23.42 -20.37
C LEU A 9 -14.88 21.99 -20.92
N THR A 10 -13.74 21.71 -21.53
CA THR A 10 -13.41 20.36 -21.98
C THR A 10 -13.29 19.43 -20.77
N THR A 11 -13.88 18.24 -20.87
CA THR A 11 -13.78 17.23 -19.82
C THR A 11 -12.32 16.80 -19.62
N ALA A 12 -11.84 16.84 -18.38
CA ALA A 12 -10.52 16.32 -18.04
C ALA A 12 -10.54 14.78 -18.14
N THR A 13 -9.51 14.21 -18.76
CA THR A 13 -9.36 12.76 -18.89
C THR A 13 -8.70 12.13 -17.65
N SER A 14 -8.00 12.93 -16.85
CA SER A 14 -7.37 12.54 -15.59
C SER A 14 -7.22 13.76 -14.69
N VAL A 15 -7.05 13.51 -13.39
CA VAL A 15 -6.76 14.54 -12.39
C VAL A 15 -5.49 14.14 -11.65
N GLY A 16 -4.43 14.92 -11.79
CA GLY A 16 -3.20 14.77 -11.04
C GLY A 16 -3.27 15.45 -9.67
N GLY A 17 -2.39 15.07 -8.75
CA GLY A 17 -2.36 15.61 -7.38
C GLY A 17 -2.13 17.13 -7.30
N SER A 18 -1.47 17.73 -8.32
CA SER A 18 -1.19 19.16 -8.44
C SER A 18 -2.29 19.93 -9.16
N ASP A 19 -3.27 19.27 -9.78
CA ASP A 19 -4.34 19.92 -10.50
C ASP A 19 -5.22 20.73 -9.55
N LEU A 20 -5.70 21.87 -10.03
CA LEU A 20 -6.47 22.80 -9.24
C LEU A 20 -7.97 22.58 -9.46
N LEU A 21 -8.68 22.44 -8.37
CA LEU A 21 -10.13 22.39 -8.31
C LEU A 21 -10.65 23.72 -7.72
N TYR A 22 -11.70 24.25 -8.30
CA TYR A 22 -12.37 25.41 -7.73
C TYR A 22 -13.48 24.97 -6.80
N VAL A 23 -13.46 25.48 -5.59
CA VAL A 23 -14.48 25.23 -4.58
C VAL A 23 -15.04 26.56 -4.05
N VAL A 24 -16.32 26.58 -3.71
CA VAL A 24 -16.94 27.71 -3.02
C VAL A 24 -17.02 27.39 -1.54
N GLN A 25 -16.36 28.18 -0.71
CA GLN A 25 -16.38 28.05 0.73
C GLN A 25 -16.70 29.39 1.37
N SER A 26 -17.76 29.45 2.17
CA SER A 26 -18.23 30.69 2.82
C SER A 26 -18.45 31.83 1.80
N ASN A 27 -19.15 31.53 0.71
CA ASN A 27 -19.44 32.46 -0.42
C ASN A 27 -18.17 33.04 -1.11
N THR A 28 -17.03 32.44 -0.92
CA THR A 28 -15.78 32.84 -1.56
C THR A 28 -15.27 31.71 -2.45
N SER A 29 -14.97 32.04 -3.71
CA SER A 29 -14.31 31.08 -4.62
C SER A 29 -12.87 30.87 -4.21
N LYS A 30 -12.50 29.63 -4.00
CA LYS A 30 -11.15 29.20 -3.64
C LYS A 30 -10.66 28.12 -4.59
N LYS A 31 -9.35 28.00 -4.70
CA LYS A 31 -8.70 26.88 -5.40
C LYS A 31 -8.12 25.91 -4.39
N VAL A 32 -8.23 24.63 -4.65
CA VAL A 32 -7.63 23.56 -3.86
C VAL A 32 -6.98 22.55 -4.80
N THR A 33 -5.86 21.97 -4.43
CA THR A 33 -5.29 20.86 -5.20
C THR A 33 -6.06 19.58 -4.93
N ALA A 34 -6.07 18.65 -5.89
CA ALA A 34 -6.67 17.34 -5.70
C ALA A 34 -6.02 16.61 -4.48
N ALA A 35 -4.71 16.71 -4.33
CA ALA A 35 -4.01 16.15 -3.17
C ALA A 35 -4.52 16.73 -1.84
N THR A 36 -4.71 18.05 -1.74
CA THR A 36 -5.23 18.70 -0.54
C THR A 36 -6.68 18.28 -0.23
N LEU A 37 -7.51 18.13 -1.27
CA LEU A 37 -8.90 17.70 -1.13
C LEU A 37 -8.97 16.31 -0.46
N PHE A 38 -8.17 15.35 -0.94
CA PHE A 38 -8.14 14.00 -0.38
C PHE A 38 -7.45 13.92 0.98
N ALA A 39 -6.39 14.71 1.21
CA ALA A 39 -5.69 14.72 2.50
C ALA A 39 -6.57 15.22 3.66
N ASN A 40 -7.54 16.08 3.39
CA ASN A 40 -8.43 16.66 4.40
C ASN A 40 -9.83 16.01 4.42
N ALA A 41 -10.08 14.97 3.63
CA ALA A 41 -11.35 14.26 3.66
C ALA A 41 -11.42 13.39 4.91
N ALA A 42 -12.43 13.60 5.75
CA ALA A 42 -12.66 12.77 6.94
C ALA A 42 -13.02 11.32 6.57
N ASN A 43 -13.78 11.16 5.47
CA ASN A 43 -14.15 9.86 4.91
C ASN A 43 -14.17 9.96 3.39
N VAL A 44 -13.53 9.00 2.73
CA VAL A 44 -13.58 8.84 1.27
C VAL A 44 -14.32 7.55 0.97
N THR A 45 -15.52 7.65 0.38
CA THR A 45 -16.26 6.49 -0.09
C THR A 45 -15.95 6.25 -1.57
N LEU A 46 -15.26 5.16 -1.88
CA LEU A 46 -14.98 4.73 -3.23
C LEU A 46 -16.04 3.71 -3.67
N LYS A 47 -16.72 3.98 -4.78
CA LYS A 47 -17.68 3.04 -5.37
C LYS A 47 -16.99 2.22 -6.45
N GLY A 48 -17.14 0.89 -6.40
CA GLY A 48 -16.54 -0.03 -7.36
C GLY A 48 -15.23 -0.65 -6.87
N THR A 49 -14.46 -1.18 -7.82
CA THR A 49 -13.17 -1.82 -7.51
C THR A 49 -12.10 -0.77 -7.29
N VAL A 50 -11.40 -0.85 -6.16
CA VAL A 50 -10.19 -0.06 -5.90
C VAL A 50 -9.02 -0.79 -6.50
N ASN A 51 -8.43 -0.23 -7.55
CA ASN A 51 -7.18 -0.74 -8.10
C ASN A 51 -6.03 -0.03 -7.37
N LEU A 52 -5.29 -0.78 -6.58
CA LEU A 52 -4.13 -0.27 -5.88
C LEU A 52 -2.95 -0.16 -6.86
N ASP A 53 -2.03 0.76 -6.61
CA ASP A 53 -0.88 1.03 -7.48
C ASP A 53 -0.27 -0.27 -8.04
N THR A 54 -0.09 -0.33 -9.35
CA THR A 54 0.43 -1.49 -10.09
C THR A 54 1.92 -1.75 -9.82
N SER A 55 2.63 -0.87 -9.15
CA SER A 55 4.04 -1.06 -8.81
C SER A 55 4.19 -2.01 -7.64
N VAL A 56 4.17 -3.30 -7.93
CA VAL A 56 4.41 -4.38 -6.97
C VAL A 56 5.91 -4.62 -6.85
N GLN A 57 6.40 -4.79 -5.63
CA GLN A 57 7.74 -5.32 -5.43
C GLN A 57 7.72 -6.83 -5.65
N ILE A 58 8.66 -7.37 -6.42
CA ILE A 58 8.98 -8.80 -6.45
C ILE A 58 10.26 -8.98 -5.66
N LEU A 59 10.22 -9.77 -4.59
CA LEU A 59 11.32 -9.94 -3.66
C LEU A 59 11.77 -11.40 -3.60
N ALA A 60 13.04 -11.63 -3.89
CA ALA A 60 13.73 -12.89 -3.62
C ALA A 60 14.42 -12.85 -2.23
N SER A 61 14.75 -14.01 -1.69
CA SER A 61 15.54 -14.13 -0.46
C SER A 61 17.05 -14.22 -0.79
N PRO A 62 17.94 -13.60 0.02
CA PRO A 62 17.64 -12.61 1.06
C PRO A 62 17.25 -11.24 0.48
N GLY A 63 16.48 -10.46 1.24
CA GLY A 63 16.08 -9.16 0.74
C GLY A 63 15.36 -8.29 1.76
N ILE A 64 15.05 -7.06 1.32
CA ILE A 64 14.37 -6.05 2.14
C ILE A 64 13.03 -5.71 1.50
N ILE A 65 11.96 -5.78 2.30
CA ILE A 65 10.61 -5.40 1.87
C ILE A 65 10.55 -3.88 1.71
N ASP A 66 10.13 -3.43 0.53
CA ASP A 66 9.83 -2.02 0.27
C ASP A 66 8.48 -1.66 0.89
N VAL A 67 8.52 -0.96 2.00
CA VAL A 67 7.31 -0.53 2.71
C VAL A 67 6.57 0.60 2.01
N SER A 68 7.16 1.27 1.02
CA SER A 68 6.46 2.28 0.21
C SER A 68 5.43 1.64 -0.74
N LYS A 69 5.55 0.35 -1.03
CA LYS A 69 4.62 -0.43 -1.85
C LYS A 69 3.60 -1.11 -0.95
N LEU A 70 2.32 -1.05 -1.31
CA LEU A 70 1.28 -1.75 -0.56
C LEU A 70 1.46 -3.27 -0.64
N VAL A 71 1.79 -3.78 -1.83
CA VAL A 71 1.90 -5.22 -2.10
C VAL A 71 3.36 -5.60 -2.40
N THR A 72 3.83 -6.71 -1.82
CA THR A 72 5.08 -7.37 -2.20
C THR A 72 4.80 -8.82 -2.53
N HIS A 73 5.23 -9.25 -3.72
CA HIS A 73 5.25 -10.65 -4.12
C HIS A 73 6.57 -11.28 -3.69
N LEU A 74 6.49 -12.41 -3.03
CA LEU A 74 7.64 -13.18 -2.59
C LEU A 74 7.91 -14.31 -3.59
N ALA A 75 9.16 -14.41 -4.04
CA ALA A 75 9.64 -15.45 -4.91
C ALA A 75 10.76 -16.22 -4.19
N CYS A 76 10.45 -17.40 -3.68
CA CYS A 76 11.37 -18.21 -2.91
C CYS A 76 12.13 -19.19 -3.83
N ASP A 77 13.45 -19.23 -3.70
CA ASP A 77 14.28 -20.27 -4.30
C ASP A 77 14.32 -21.55 -3.42
N ALA A 78 15.07 -22.56 -3.84
CA ALA A 78 15.17 -23.81 -3.10
C ALA A 78 15.89 -23.65 -1.74
N THR A 79 16.71 -22.62 -1.58
CA THR A 79 17.47 -22.36 -0.35
C THR A 79 16.60 -21.64 0.69
N GLY A 80 15.70 -20.78 0.23
CA GLY A 80 14.91 -19.92 1.10
C GLY A 80 15.76 -18.86 1.81
N GLY A 81 15.31 -18.39 2.96
CA GLY A 81 16.08 -17.53 3.84
C GLY A 81 15.30 -16.43 4.55
N THR A 82 16.05 -15.52 5.17
CA THR A 82 15.48 -14.43 5.94
C THR A 82 15.32 -13.18 5.07
N ILE A 83 14.14 -12.58 5.13
CA ILE A 83 13.85 -11.26 4.60
C ILE A 83 13.58 -10.31 5.75
N SER A 84 13.87 -9.03 5.56
CA SER A 84 13.62 -8.00 6.58
C SER A 84 12.51 -7.07 6.16
N ILE A 85 11.73 -6.59 7.13
CA ILE A 85 10.75 -5.54 6.94
C ILE A 85 11.18 -4.30 7.75
N PRO A 86 11.43 -3.14 7.09
CA PRO A 86 11.73 -1.89 7.79
C PRO A 86 10.55 -1.40 8.63
N ALA A 87 10.80 -0.38 9.45
CA ALA A 87 9.73 0.34 10.12
C ALA A 87 8.78 0.97 9.07
N GLY A 88 7.51 0.95 9.36
CA GLY A 88 6.47 1.60 8.56
C GLY A 88 6.07 2.97 9.12
N THR A 89 5.02 3.54 8.55
CA THR A 89 4.31 4.69 9.10
C THR A 89 3.12 4.20 9.93
N THR A 90 2.80 4.86 11.03
CA THR A 90 1.66 4.48 11.88
C THR A 90 0.38 4.31 11.05
N ASN A 91 -0.32 3.20 11.29
CA ASN A 91 -1.52 2.74 10.56
C ASN A 91 -1.27 2.34 9.10
N GLN A 92 -0.03 2.16 8.69
CA GLN A 92 0.29 1.63 7.37
C GLN A 92 -0.08 0.15 7.27
N VAL A 93 -0.71 -0.20 6.14
CA VAL A 93 -1.02 -1.59 5.79
C VAL A 93 0.01 -2.10 4.77
N LYS A 94 0.39 -3.37 4.91
CA LYS A 94 1.27 -4.09 3.98
C LYS A 94 0.69 -5.46 3.67
N VAL A 95 0.67 -5.83 2.40
CA VAL A 95 0.22 -7.15 1.94
C VAL A 95 1.40 -7.89 1.32
N LEU A 96 1.61 -9.12 1.76
CA LEU A 96 2.65 -10.01 1.27
C LEU A 96 1.99 -11.27 0.71
N ALA A 97 2.47 -11.76 -0.43
CA ALA A 97 1.97 -12.98 -1.03
C ALA A 97 3.11 -13.78 -1.68
N MET A 98 3.25 -15.05 -1.35
CA MET A 98 4.20 -15.93 -2.01
C MET A 98 3.62 -16.40 -3.35
N ILE A 99 4.24 -15.95 -4.45
CA ILE A 99 3.79 -16.24 -5.81
C ILE A 99 4.58 -17.36 -6.49
N SER A 100 5.79 -17.65 -6.00
CA SER A 100 6.60 -18.78 -6.46
C SER A 100 7.45 -19.34 -5.33
N ASN A 101 7.65 -20.65 -5.34
CA ASN A 101 8.48 -21.36 -4.37
C ASN A 101 9.13 -22.59 -5.03
N SER A 102 10.45 -22.67 -4.98
CA SER A 102 11.24 -23.80 -5.48
C SER A 102 11.63 -24.79 -4.38
N GLY A 103 10.95 -24.76 -3.22
CA GLY A 103 11.15 -25.68 -2.08
C GLY A 103 11.77 -25.06 -0.82
N GLY A 104 12.14 -23.77 -0.87
CA GLY A 104 12.66 -23.06 0.30
C GLY A 104 11.57 -22.50 1.20
N THR A 105 11.99 -21.85 2.28
CA THR A 105 11.14 -21.13 3.23
C THR A 105 11.60 -19.69 3.34
N MET A 106 10.69 -18.74 3.24
CA MET A 106 11.00 -17.32 3.51
C MET A 106 10.47 -16.91 4.88
N THR A 107 11.31 -16.24 5.67
CA THR A 107 10.96 -15.87 7.04
C THR A 107 11.24 -14.39 7.29
N ILE A 108 10.24 -13.66 7.78
CA ILE A 108 10.42 -12.30 8.31
C ILE A 108 10.69 -12.40 9.80
N ARG A 109 11.83 -11.84 10.26
CA ARG A 109 12.26 -11.89 11.68
C ARG A 109 12.41 -10.54 12.35
N SER A 110 12.35 -9.45 11.59
CA SER A 110 12.57 -8.10 12.11
C SER A 110 11.29 -7.27 12.18
N ASN A 111 11.21 -6.40 13.15
CA ASN A 111 10.11 -5.43 13.33
C ASN A 111 8.70 -6.04 13.44
N VAL A 112 8.55 -7.34 13.63
CA VAL A 112 7.28 -8.00 13.87
C VAL A 112 6.94 -7.93 15.37
N ALA A 113 5.67 -7.76 15.68
CA ALA A 113 5.18 -7.71 17.07
C ALA A 113 5.41 -9.06 17.78
N ASN A 114 5.59 -8.99 19.09
CA ASN A 114 5.81 -10.15 19.97
C ASN A 114 7.05 -11.00 19.63
N SER A 115 8.01 -10.43 18.91
CA SER A 115 9.19 -11.16 18.40
C SER A 115 8.84 -12.38 17.55
N ALA A 116 7.64 -12.43 16.99
CA ALA A 116 7.19 -13.51 16.13
C ALA A 116 7.93 -13.49 14.79
N ASN A 117 8.09 -14.68 14.22
CA ASN A 117 8.50 -14.81 12.82
C ASN A 117 7.25 -15.01 11.95
N VAL A 118 7.24 -14.41 10.76
CA VAL A 118 6.22 -14.70 9.74
C VAL A 118 6.85 -15.61 8.70
N VAL A 119 6.34 -16.80 8.56
CA VAL A 119 6.92 -17.87 7.77
C VAL A 119 6.03 -18.21 6.58
N PHE A 120 6.62 -18.14 5.39
CA PHE A 120 5.99 -18.48 4.11
C PHE A 120 6.64 -19.76 3.59
N ASN A 121 5.86 -20.81 3.44
CA ASN A 121 6.33 -22.14 3.00
C ASN A 121 5.78 -22.54 1.62
N ASN A 122 4.62 -22.02 1.24
CA ASN A 122 3.93 -22.48 0.05
C ASN A 122 3.52 -21.32 -0.84
N VAL A 123 3.43 -21.56 -2.14
CA VAL A 123 2.75 -20.64 -3.06
C VAL A 123 1.30 -20.46 -2.58
N GLY A 124 0.87 -19.21 -2.51
CA GLY A 124 -0.44 -18.83 -1.95
C GLY A 124 -0.40 -18.45 -0.48
N ASP A 125 0.71 -18.64 0.25
CA ASP A 125 0.86 -18.08 1.59
C ASP A 125 0.83 -16.56 1.51
N THR A 126 0.04 -15.95 2.40
CA THR A 126 -0.16 -14.51 2.46
C THR A 126 -0.03 -13.99 3.89
N ALA A 127 0.33 -12.72 4.02
CA ALA A 127 0.23 -11.99 5.28
C ALA A 127 -0.26 -10.57 5.02
N THR A 128 -1.29 -10.15 5.73
CA THR A 128 -1.69 -8.75 5.83
C THR A 128 -1.22 -8.21 7.16
N MET A 129 -0.47 -7.13 7.12
CA MET A 129 0.18 -6.57 8.29
C MET A 129 -0.21 -5.11 8.48
N LEU A 130 -0.35 -4.68 9.73
CA LEU A 130 -0.59 -3.30 10.15
C LEU A 130 0.59 -2.81 10.98
N TYR A 131 1.17 -1.66 10.61
CA TYR A 131 2.21 -1.02 11.41
C TYR A 131 1.59 -0.11 12.46
N THR A 132 1.78 -0.46 13.72
CA THR A 132 1.35 0.35 14.85
C THR A 132 2.27 0.06 16.06
N ASN A 133 2.35 0.98 17.01
CA ASN A 133 3.21 0.85 18.18
C ASN A 133 4.66 0.43 17.81
N ASN A 134 5.22 1.03 16.75
CA ASN A 134 6.56 0.78 16.21
C ASN A 134 6.85 -0.68 15.83
N ARG A 135 5.82 -1.47 15.50
CA ARG A 135 5.92 -2.88 15.08
C ARG A 135 4.88 -3.21 14.02
N TRP A 136 5.17 -4.24 13.24
CA TRP A 136 4.23 -4.85 12.32
C TRP A 136 3.44 -5.94 13.01
N PHE A 137 2.14 -5.80 13.02
CA PHE A 137 1.20 -6.80 13.53
C PHE A 137 0.58 -7.55 12.35
N VAL A 138 0.65 -8.87 12.37
CA VAL A 138 -0.09 -9.68 11.39
C VAL A 138 -1.56 -9.68 11.77
N ILE A 139 -2.41 -9.16 10.89
CA ILE A 139 -3.86 -9.03 11.08
C ILE A 139 -4.67 -10.00 10.23
N GLY A 140 -4.01 -10.75 9.34
CA GLY A 140 -4.65 -11.77 8.51
C GLY A 140 -3.66 -12.42 7.54
N GLY A 141 -4.09 -13.53 6.96
CA GLY A 141 -3.33 -14.31 6.00
C GLY A 141 -3.21 -15.78 6.37
N THR A 142 -2.43 -16.52 5.58
CA THR A 142 -2.19 -17.97 5.73
C THR A 142 -0.76 -18.30 6.12
N ALA A 143 0.17 -17.31 6.10
CA ALA A 143 1.54 -17.49 6.59
C ALA A 143 1.54 -17.88 8.07
N SER A 144 2.45 -18.77 8.45
CA SER A 144 2.57 -19.23 9.83
C SER A 144 3.27 -18.22 10.72
N LEU A 145 2.84 -18.11 11.98
CA LEU A 145 3.52 -17.36 13.03
C LEU A 145 4.23 -18.33 13.97
N THR A 146 5.54 -18.09 14.23
CA THR A 146 6.35 -18.92 15.11
C THR A 146 7.19 -18.10 16.09
#